data_350e10743615c72819a8a428f9e9c13e
#
_entry.id   350e10743615c72819a8a428f9e9c13e
#
_cell.length_a   1.000
_cell.length_b   1.000
_cell.length_c   1.000
_cell.angle_alpha   90.00
_cell.angle_beta   90.00
_cell.angle_gamma   90.00
#
_symmetry.space_group_name_H-M   'P 1'
#
loop_
_entity.id
_entity.type
_entity.pdbx_description
1 polymer ?
#
loop_
_entity_poly.entity_id
_entity_poly.type
_entity_poly.pdbx_seq_one_letter_code
_entity_poly.pdbx_strand_id
1 'polypeptide(L)'
;MSAKILASTENMAYEDWLEYRKQGIGGSDASVVCGINRYKSPVELWMEKTGQLLAQEAGEAAYWGTQLEALVRAEFTKRTGIEVKIVSQLLQSEEHPFMLANLDGACGYMYIGDFDPLTHI
;
A
#
# COMPACT_ATOMS: atom_id res chain seq x y z
N MET A 1 8.49 13.41 -10.04
CA MET A 1 7.56 12.95 -9.01
C MET A 1 8.37 12.37 -7.87
N SER A 2 8.19 12.85 -6.67
CA SER A 2 8.90 12.38 -5.49
C SER A 2 7.92 11.90 -4.41
N ALA A 3 8.39 10.99 -3.58
CA ALA A 3 7.63 10.49 -2.45
C ALA A 3 8.52 10.50 -1.19
N LYS A 4 7.88 10.60 -0.05
CA LYS A 4 8.54 10.50 1.25
C LYS A 4 8.00 9.33 2.04
N ILE A 5 8.78 8.86 3.01
CA ILE A 5 8.33 7.86 3.95
C ILE A 5 7.40 8.53 4.96
N LEU A 6 6.12 8.10 4.98
CA LEU A 6 5.16 8.56 5.98
C LEU A 6 5.35 7.81 7.30
N ALA A 7 5.53 6.49 7.23
CA ALA A 7 5.72 5.64 8.40
C ALA A 7 6.41 4.34 8.02
N SER A 8 7.16 3.74 8.97
CA SER A 8 7.59 2.35 8.87
C SER A 8 6.43 1.43 9.24
N THR A 9 6.16 0.43 8.39
CA THR A 9 5.12 -0.58 8.66
C THR A 9 5.68 -1.82 9.34
N GLU A 10 6.99 -1.87 9.57
CA GLU A 10 7.63 -2.97 10.29
C GLU A 10 7.13 -3.03 11.74
N ASN A 11 6.58 -4.17 12.14
CA ASN A 11 5.97 -4.39 13.46
C ASN A 11 4.81 -3.44 13.82
N MET A 12 4.22 -2.77 12.82
CA MET A 12 3.07 -1.90 13.04
C MET A 12 1.80 -2.72 13.30
N ALA A 13 1.04 -2.35 14.32
CA ALA A 13 -0.28 -2.93 14.58
C ALA A 13 -1.25 -2.59 13.44
N TYR A 14 -2.18 -3.49 13.13
CA TYR A 14 -3.15 -3.30 12.05
C TYR A 14 -4.01 -2.04 12.26
N GLU A 15 -4.42 -1.77 13.49
CA GLU A 15 -5.19 -0.57 13.86
C GLU A 15 -4.43 0.72 13.57
N ASP A 16 -3.13 0.75 13.86
CA ASP A 16 -2.28 1.91 13.59
C ASP A 16 -2.09 2.10 12.07
N TRP A 17 -1.93 1.02 11.34
CA TRP A 17 -1.85 1.05 9.87
C TRP A 17 -3.15 1.61 9.25
N LEU A 18 -4.31 1.21 9.75
CA LEU A 18 -5.60 1.75 9.32
C LEU A 18 -5.70 3.25 9.59
N GLU A 19 -5.21 3.73 10.75
CA GLU A 19 -5.20 5.16 11.08
C GLU A 19 -4.32 5.96 10.10
N TYR A 20 -3.13 5.46 9.76
CA TYR A 20 -2.29 6.08 8.74
C TYR A 20 -2.99 6.12 7.38
N ARG A 21 -3.67 5.05 6.99
CA ARG A 21 -4.39 5.00 5.72
C ARG A 21 -5.56 5.99 5.63
N LYS A 22 -6.12 6.43 6.73
CA LYS A 22 -7.16 7.48 6.74
C LYS A 22 -6.64 8.85 6.29
N GLN A 23 -5.32 9.04 6.25
CA GLN A 23 -4.71 10.31 5.84
C GLN A 23 -4.73 10.53 4.32
N GLY A 24 -5.11 9.53 3.54
CA GLY A 24 -5.11 9.68 2.09
C GLY A 24 -5.76 8.51 1.35
N ILE A 25 -5.47 8.45 0.06
CA ILE A 25 -6.02 7.49 -0.89
C ILE A 25 -4.89 6.54 -1.31
N GLY A 26 -5.06 5.27 -1.01
CA GLY A 26 -4.14 4.22 -1.44
C GLY A 26 -4.55 3.62 -2.79
N GLY A 27 -3.72 2.74 -3.34
CA GLY A 27 -3.98 2.08 -4.62
C GLY A 27 -5.28 1.30 -4.65
N SER A 28 -5.63 0.60 -3.55
CA SER A 28 -6.88 -0.15 -3.43
C SER A 28 -8.12 0.75 -3.33
N ASP A 29 -7.95 2.02 -2.99
CA ASP A 29 -9.05 2.98 -2.90
C ASP A 29 -9.35 3.66 -4.25
N ALA A 30 -8.44 3.60 -5.21
CA ALA A 30 -8.54 4.35 -6.46
C ALA A 30 -9.80 3.99 -7.26
N SER A 31 -10.13 2.72 -7.40
CA SER A 31 -11.33 2.28 -8.11
C SER A 31 -12.62 2.72 -7.41
N VAL A 32 -12.58 2.81 -6.08
CA VAL A 32 -13.70 3.29 -5.26
C VAL A 32 -13.93 4.78 -5.50
N VAL A 33 -12.87 5.59 -5.44
CA VAL A 33 -12.93 7.04 -5.69
C VAL A 33 -13.45 7.33 -7.09
N CYS A 34 -13.04 6.54 -8.08
CA CYS A 34 -13.51 6.68 -9.46
C CYS A 34 -14.92 6.15 -9.70
N GLY A 35 -15.57 5.57 -8.70
CA GLY A 35 -16.94 5.08 -8.80
C GLY A 35 -17.11 3.80 -9.62
N ILE A 36 -16.02 3.07 -9.88
CA ILE A 36 -16.03 1.84 -10.69
C ILE A 36 -15.87 0.56 -9.87
N ASN A 37 -15.73 0.68 -8.55
CA ASN A 37 -15.66 -0.49 -7.67
C ASN A 37 -17.05 -1.04 -7.38
N ARG A 38 -17.25 -2.32 -7.64
CA ARG A 38 -18.56 -2.99 -7.46
C ARG A 38 -18.87 -3.35 -6.00
N TYR A 39 -17.89 -3.33 -5.10
CA TYR A 39 -18.04 -3.77 -3.71
C TYR A 39 -18.16 -2.61 -2.71
N LYS A 40 -17.72 -1.43 -3.08
CA LYS A 40 -17.69 -0.26 -2.18
C LYS A 40 -17.98 1.01 -2.98
N SER A 41 -18.85 1.87 -2.43
CA SER A 41 -19.15 3.18 -3.03
C SER A 41 -18.18 4.25 -2.54
N PRO A 42 -18.04 5.37 -3.28
CA PRO A 42 -17.25 6.52 -2.82
C PRO A 42 -17.72 7.07 -1.46
N VAL A 43 -19.03 7.04 -1.19
CA VAL A 43 -19.60 7.50 0.08
C VAL A 43 -19.16 6.60 1.23
N GLU A 44 -19.18 5.28 1.04
CA GLU A 44 -18.71 4.35 2.05
C GLU A 44 -17.23 4.57 2.38
N LEU A 45 -16.39 4.76 1.36
CA LEU A 45 -14.98 5.08 1.56
C LEU A 45 -14.79 6.38 2.33
N TRP A 46 -15.54 7.43 1.99
CA TRP A 46 -15.51 8.69 2.71
C TRP A 46 -15.89 8.51 4.18
N MET A 47 -16.91 7.74 4.47
CA MET A 47 -17.34 7.45 5.84
C MET A 47 -16.27 6.69 6.62
N GLU A 48 -15.59 5.72 6.00
CA GLU A 48 -14.47 5.00 6.62
C GLU A 48 -13.29 5.94 6.91
N LYS A 49 -12.91 6.77 5.93
CA LYS A 49 -11.77 7.71 6.06
C LYS A 49 -12.02 8.81 7.09
N THR A 50 -13.27 9.19 7.30
CA THR A 50 -13.65 10.22 8.28
C THR A 50 -14.03 9.66 9.66
N GLY A 51 -13.93 8.34 9.84
CA GLY A 51 -14.20 7.67 11.12
C GLY A 51 -15.68 7.45 11.42
N GLN A 52 -16.57 7.67 10.46
CA GLN A 52 -18.03 7.49 10.63
C GLN A 52 -18.47 6.04 10.43
N LEU A 53 -17.65 5.22 9.81
CA LEU A 53 -17.90 3.81 9.57
C LEU A 53 -16.61 3.04 9.87
N LEU A 54 -16.74 1.90 10.56
CA LEU A 54 -15.59 1.02 10.78
C LEU A 54 -15.18 0.36 9.47
N ALA A 55 -13.85 0.31 9.22
CA ALA A 55 -13.33 -0.45 8.10
C ALA A 55 -13.68 -1.93 8.25
N GLN A 56 -14.05 -2.57 7.15
CA GLN A 56 -14.34 -4.00 7.14
C GLN A 56 -13.07 -4.79 7.45
N GLU A 57 -13.22 -5.87 8.21
CA GLU A 57 -12.13 -6.81 8.44
C GLU A 57 -11.69 -7.44 7.10
N ALA A 58 -10.39 -7.70 7.01
CA ALA A 58 -9.83 -8.39 5.86
C ALA A 58 -10.43 -9.80 5.75
N GLY A 59 -11.05 -10.09 4.61
CA GLY A 59 -11.65 -11.39 4.35
C GLY A 59 -10.63 -12.43 3.86
N GLU A 60 -11.12 -13.63 3.53
CA GLU A 60 -10.32 -14.74 3.02
C GLU A 60 -9.45 -14.36 1.81
N ALA A 61 -10.01 -13.60 0.86
CA ALA A 61 -9.26 -13.18 -0.32
C ALA A 61 -8.04 -12.32 0.03
N ALA A 62 -8.17 -11.41 0.99
CA ALA A 62 -7.05 -10.60 1.47
C ALA A 62 -6.02 -11.43 2.22
N TYR A 63 -6.46 -12.39 3.03
CA TYR A 63 -5.58 -13.34 3.72
C TYR A 63 -4.71 -14.10 2.71
N TRP A 64 -5.33 -14.72 1.71
CA TRP A 64 -4.60 -15.46 0.68
C TRP A 64 -3.71 -14.56 -0.17
N GLY A 65 -4.13 -13.33 -0.46
CA GLY A 65 -3.29 -12.34 -1.12
C GLY A 65 -1.99 -12.10 -0.36
N THR A 66 -2.08 -11.91 0.95
CA THR A 66 -0.90 -11.73 1.81
C THR A 66 -0.02 -12.97 1.85
N GLN A 67 -0.61 -14.17 1.99
CA GLN A 67 0.14 -15.43 2.02
C GLN A 67 0.88 -15.69 0.70
N LEU A 68 0.32 -15.30 -0.42
CA LEU A 68 0.88 -15.54 -1.75
C LEU A 68 1.93 -14.49 -2.17
N GLU A 69 2.07 -13.38 -1.48
CA GLU A 69 3.03 -12.32 -1.85
C GLU A 69 4.47 -12.84 -1.95
N ALA A 70 4.92 -13.62 -0.97
CA ALA A 70 6.27 -14.18 -0.99
C ALA A 70 6.47 -15.14 -2.18
N LEU A 71 5.47 -15.95 -2.47
CA LEU A 71 5.51 -16.88 -3.60
C LEU A 71 5.55 -16.13 -4.93
N VAL A 72 4.74 -15.10 -5.08
CA VAL A 72 4.72 -14.26 -6.30
C VAL A 72 6.05 -13.56 -6.49
N ARG A 73 6.65 -13.00 -5.44
CA ARG A 73 7.99 -12.39 -5.51
C ARG A 73 9.04 -13.39 -5.98
N ALA A 74 9.04 -14.58 -5.39
CA ALA A 74 9.99 -15.64 -5.75
C ALA A 74 9.83 -16.09 -7.20
N GLU A 75 8.60 -16.24 -7.67
CA GLU A 75 8.30 -16.64 -9.06
C GLU A 75 8.68 -15.54 -10.05
N PHE A 76 8.46 -14.27 -9.71
CA PHE A 76 8.91 -13.15 -10.53
C PHE A 76 10.43 -13.15 -10.70
N THR A 77 11.17 -13.33 -9.61
CA THR A 77 12.64 -13.42 -9.64
C THR A 77 13.10 -14.61 -10.47
N LYS A 78 12.45 -15.77 -10.31
CA LYS A 78 12.77 -16.98 -11.08
C LYS A 78 12.61 -16.76 -12.58
N ARG A 79 11.54 -16.09 -13.01
CA ARG A 79 11.23 -15.87 -14.42
C ARG A 79 12.03 -14.76 -15.06
N THR A 80 12.37 -13.72 -14.32
CA THR A 80 13.01 -12.50 -14.85
C THR A 80 14.49 -12.39 -14.51
N GLY A 81 14.98 -13.09 -13.51
CA GLY A 81 16.32 -12.93 -12.95
C GLY A 81 16.49 -11.64 -12.13
N ILE A 82 15.42 -10.88 -11.91
CA ILE A 82 15.44 -9.62 -11.17
C ILE A 82 15.07 -9.88 -9.70
N GLU A 83 15.96 -9.49 -8.79
CA GLU A 83 15.71 -9.59 -7.35
C GLU A 83 14.64 -8.60 -6.92
N VAL A 84 13.70 -9.04 -6.09
CA VAL A 84 12.65 -8.21 -5.50
C VAL A 84 12.91 -8.08 -4.00
N LYS A 85 12.95 -6.86 -3.50
CA LYS A 85 13.11 -6.55 -2.08
C LYS A 85 11.78 -6.15 -1.46
N ILE A 86 11.58 -6.56 -0.20
CA ILE A 86 10.38 -6.20 0.56
C ILE A 86 10.49 -4.74 0.99
N VAL A 87 9.40 -3.99 0.83
CA VAL A 87 9.30 -2.60 1.25
C VAL A 87 8.37 -2.52 2.45
N SER A 88 8.91 -2.18 3.62
CA SER A 88 8.17 -2.06 4.89
C SER A 88 7.92 -0.60 5.27
N GLN A 89 7.50 0.20 4.30
CA GLN A 89 7.17 1.61 4.51
C GLN A 89 5.87 1.98 3.82
N LEU A 90 5.13 2.88 4.46
CA LEU A 90 4.03 3.59 3.86
C LEU A 90 4.57 4.89 3.25
N LEU A 91 4.38 5.06 1.95
CA LEU A 91 4.88 6.19 1.19
C LEU A 91 3.78 7.22 0.96
N GLN A 92 4.17 8.48 0.89
CA GLN A 92 3.27 9.60 0.59
C GLN A 92 3.88 10.46 -0.52
N SER A 93 3.08 10.84 -1.51
CA SER A 93 3.52 11.79 -2.53
C SER A 93 3.81 13.16 -1.91
N GLU A 94 4.95 13.75 -2.24
CA GLU A 94 5.28 15.12 -1.83
C GLU A 94 4.46 16.15 -2.62
N GLU A 95 4.23 15.87 -3.88
CA GLU A 95 3.48 16.75 -4.78
C GLU A 95 1.97 16.69 -4.52
N HIS A 96 1.47 15.51 -4.21
CA HIS A 96 0.05 15.26 -3.92
C HIS A 96 -0.09 14.47 -2.61
N PRO A 97 -0.06 15.15 -1.45
CA PRO A 97 -0.02 14.49 -0.14
C PRO A 97 -1.19 13.55 0.16
N PHE A 98 -2.30 13.65 -0.56
CA PHE A 98 -3.40 12.70 -0.42
C PHE A 98 -3.11 11.32 -1.05
N MET A 99 -2.06 11.20 -1.87
CA MET A 99 -1.68 9.94 -2.50
C MET A 99 -0.75 9.15 -1.60
N LEU A 100 -1.20 7.97 -1.20
CA LEU A 100 -0.44 7.03 -0.37
C LEU A 100 -0.14 5.75 -1.15
N ALA A 101 0.95 5.09 -0.83
CA ALA A 101 1.32 3.81 -1.43
C ALA A 101 1.95 2.86 -0.42
N ASN A 102 1.50 1.61 -0.45
CA ASN A 102 2.19 0.45 0.12
C ASN A 102 2.68 -0.41 -1.03
N LEU A 103 3.97 -0.68 -1.09
CA LEU A 103 4.54 -1.51 -2.14
C LEU A 103 4.71 -2.95 -1.63
N ASP A 104 4.31 -3.93 -2.42
CA ASP A 104 4.53 -5.36 -2.12
C ASP A 104 5.99 -5.76 -2.30
N GLY A 105 6.73 -4.97 -3.07
CA GLY A 105 8.15 -5.17 -3.31
C GLY A 105 8.71 -4.12 -4.27
N ALA A 106 10.02 -4.03 -4.32
CA ALA A 106 10.74 -3.14 -5.23
C ALA A 106 11.89 -3.88 -5.91
N CYS A 107 12.13 -3.58 -7.17
CA CYS A 107 13.22 -4.15 -7.95
C CYS A 107 13.95 -3.07 -8.75
N GLY A 108 15.25 -3.29 -9.00
CA GLY A 108 16.10 -2.35 -9.74
C GLY A 108 16.40 -1.08 -8.94
N TYR A 109 16.81 -0.05 -9.65
CA TYR A 109 17.08 1.27 -9.08
C TYR A 109 15.82 2.13 -9.15
N MET A 110 14.98 2.02 -8.12
CA MET A 110 13.80 2.85 -8.02
C MET A 110 14.08 3.97 -7.02
N TYR A 111 14.22 5.19 -7.52
CA TYR A 111 14.33 6.38 -6.68
C TYR A 111 12.93 6.98 -6.47
N ILE A 112 12.51 7.01 -5.23
CA ILE A 112 11.24 7.62 -4.83
C ILE A 112 11.56 8.72 -3.80
N GLY A 113 11.87 9.93 -4.30
CA GLY A 113 12.31 11.01 -3.42
C GLY A 113 13.54 10.63 -2.61
N ASP A 114 13.47 10.79 -1.29
CA ASP A 114 14.54 10.40 -0.37
C ASP A 114 14.53 8.89 -0.04
N PHE A 115 13.60 8.15 -0.61
CA PHE A 115 13.48 6.72 -0.39
C PHE A 115 14.28 5.96 -1.46
N ASP A 116 15.29 5.27 -1.02
CA ASP A 116 16.05 4.31 -1.84
C ASP A 116 15.72 2.89 -1.34
N PRO A 117 14.99 2.11 -2.12
CA PRO A 117 14.61 0.75 -1.69
C PRO A 117 15.81 -0.18 -1.49
N LEU A 118 16.97 0.14 -2.03
CA LEU A 118 18.17 -0.66 -1.87
C LEU A 118 18.90 -0.40 -0.53
N THR A 119 18.70 0.79 0.04
CA THR A 119 19.35 1.19 1.30
C THR A 119 18.42 1.17 2.51
N HIS A 120 17.10 1.26 2.30
CA HIS A 120 16.11 1.36 3.37
C HIS A 120 15.30 0.07 3.60
N ILE A 121 15.63 -1.00 2.90
CA ILE A 121 14.96 -2.29 3.05
C ILE A 121 15.74 -3.20 3.99
#